data_b14aae9afa7bac7b0c3218720545ef68
#
_entry.id   b14aae9afa7bac7b0c3218720545ef68
#
_cell.length_a   1.000
_cell.length_b   1.000
_cell.length_c   1.000
_cell.angle_alpha   90.00
_cell.angle_beta   90.00
_cell.angle_gamma   90.00
#
_symmetry.space_group_name_H-M   'P 1'
#
loop_
_entity.id
_entity.type
_entity.pdbx_description
1 polymer ?
#
loop_
_entity_poly.entity_id
_entity_poly.type
_entity_poly.pdbx_seq_one_letter_code
_entity_poly.pdbx_strand_id
1 'polypeptide(L)'
;MSHEELTARVRSVIAATQHLPQEKITADSTFQELGIDSLDGINILFAIENEFNINIPDESAQSLRSVRDVIDGIAKLLESGQGNQAAVSA
;
A
#
# COMPACT_ATOMS: atom_id res chain seq x y z
N MET A 1 11.53 1.16 -9.65
CA MET A 1 11.31 1.98 -8.45
C MET A 1 12.13 1.43 -7.30
N SER A 2 12.85 2.29 -6.61
CA SER A 2 13.67 1.86 -5.48
C SER A 2 12.79 1.57 -4.26
N HIS A 3 13.33 0.85 -3.30
CA HIS A 3 12.61 0.55 -2.07
C HIS A 3 12.29 1.83 -1.30
N GLU A 4 13.21 2.78 -1.29
CA GLU A 4 13.00 4.06 -0.63
C GLU A 4 11.86 4.85 -1.27
N GLU A 5 11.84 4.85 -2.58
CA GLU A 5 10.81 5.54 -3.34
C GLU A 5 9.45 4.90 -3.12
N LEU A 6 9.41 3.58 -3.12
CA LEU A 6 8.19 2.83 -2.84
C LEU A 6 7.67 3.14 -1.44
N THR A 7 8.57 3.13 -0.46
CA THR A 7 8.21 3.43 0.92
C THR A 7 7.63 4.85 1.04
N ALA A 8 8.28 5.82 0.41
CA ALA A 8 7.82 7.20 0.47
C ALA A 8 6.43 7.35 -0.17
N ARG A 9 6.20 6.68 -1.29
CA ARG A 9 4.90 6.78 -1.97
C ARG A 9 3.80 6.11 -1.16
N VAL A 10 4.08 4.97 -0.55
CA VAL A 10 3.09 4.31 0.30
C VAL A 10 2.73 5.19 1.49
N ARG A 11 3.74 5.76 2.14
CA ARG A 11 3.50 6.66 3.27
C ARG A 11 2.67 7.87 2.85
N SER A 12 2.97 8.42 1.71
CA SER A 12 2.25 9.57 1.18
C SER A 12 0.78 9.25 0.93
N VAL A 13 0.50 8.09 0.34
CA VAL A 13 -0.86 7.67 0.07
C VAL A 13 -1.64 7.49 1.37
N ILE A 14 -1.04 6.84 2.35
CA ILE A 14 -1.70 6.62 3.64
C ILE A 14 -1.97 7.95 4.34
N ALA A 15 -0.98 8.84 4.33
CA ALA A 15 -1.13 10.15 4.96
C ALA A 15 -2.27 10.94 4.32
N ALA A 16 -2.35 10.90 3.00
CA ALA A 16 -3.39 11.63 2.28
C ALA A 16 -4.79 11.06 2.57
N THR A 17 -4.93 9.74 2.57
CA THR A 17 -6.23 9.13 2.80
C THR A 17 -6.71 9.29 4.23
N GLN A 18 -5.79 9.33 5.18
CA GLN A 18 -6.13 9.39 6.60
C GLN A 18 -6.01 10.79 7.19
N HIS A 19 -5.58 11.75 6.40
CA HIS A 19 -5.38 13.12 6.87
C HIS A 19 -4.40 13.18 8.04
N LEU A 20 -3.35 12.39 7.94
CA LEU A 20 -2.30 12.33 8.97
C LEU A 20 -1.02 12.94 8.44
N PRO A 21 -0.19 13.51 9.34
CA PRO A 21 1.15 13.94 8.93
C PRO A 21 1.97 12.75 8.49
N GLN A 22 2.68 12.87 7.39
CA GLN A 22 3.49 11.79 6.87
C GLN A 22 4.55 11.34 7.87
N GLU A 23 4.99 12.25 8.72
CA GLU A 23 5.98 11.97 9.77
C GLU A 23 5.51 10.93 10.78
N LYS A 24 4.22 10.83 10.98
CA LYS A 24 3.66 9.86 11.92
C LYS A 24 3.59 8.46 11.35
N ILE A 25 3.78 8.33 10.06
CA ILE A 25 3.65 7.05 9.37
C ILE A 25 5.04 6.52 9.04
N THR A 26 5.44 5.46 9.73
CA THR A 26 6.73 4.81 9.48
C THR A 26 6.50 3.41 8.98
N ALA A 27 7.54 2.79 8.46
CA ALA A 27 7.45 1.43 7.97
C ALA A 27 7.02 0.45 9.07
N ASP A 28 7.36 0.76 10.30
CA ASP A 28 7.02 -0.11 11.44
C ASP A 28 5.64 0.19 12.05
N SER A 29 4.98 1.23 11.59
CA SER A 29 3.65 1.57 12.10
C SER A 29 2.64 0.51 11.72
N THR A 30 1.81 0.10 12.68
CA THR A 30 0.68 -0.78 12.37
C THR A 30 -0.55 0.09 12.11
N PHE A 31 -1.50 -0.47 11.38
CA PHE A 31 -2.74 0.26 11.13
C PHE A 31 -3.48 0.53 12.44
N GLN A 32 -3.42 -0.43 13.36
CA GLN A 32 -4.06 -0.27 14.66
C GLN A 32 -3.45 0.90 15.43
N GLU A 33 -2.14 1.03 15.43
CA GLU A 33 -1.46 2.14 16.09
C GLU A 33 -1.85 3.49 15.50
N LEU A 34 -2.09 3.50 14.19
CA LEU A 34 -2.46 4.72 13.49
C LEU A 34 -3.96 5.03 13.59
N GLY A 35 -4.70 4.17 14.26
CA GLY A 35 -6.14 4.37 14.41
C GLY A 35 -6.93 4.07 13.15
N ILE A 36 -6.39 3.24 12.28
CA ILE A 36 -7.01 2.90 11.01
C ILE A 36 -7.85 1.65 11.19
N ASP A 37 -9.15 1.77 10.97
CA ASP A 37 -10.05 0.63 11.08
C ASP A 37 -10.17 -0.10 9.74
N SER A 38 -11.04 -1.11 9.68
CA SER A 38 -11.18 -1.96 8.49
C SER A 38 -11.65 -1.17 7.27
N LEU A 39 -12.58 -0.25 7.46
CA LEU A 39 -13.09 0.54 6.34
C LEU A 39 -12.03 1.49 5.80
N ASP A 40 -11.30 2.12 6.70
CA ASP A 40 -10.21 3.00 6.31
C ASP A 40 -9.12 2.21 5.61
N GLY A 41 -8.86 0.98 6.08
CA GLY A 41 -7.89 0.11 5.45
C GLY A 41 -8.25 -0.21 4.01
N ILE A 42 -9.54 -0.45 3.74
CA ILE A 42 -10.02 -0.70 2.38
C ILE A 42 -9.80 0.53 1.51
N ASN A 43 -10.09 1.71 2.03
CA ASN A 43 -9.88 2.95 1.29
C ASN A 43 -8.39 3.15 0.95
N ILE A 44 -7.53 2.82 1.90
CA ILE A 44 -6.08 2.91 1.66
C ILE A 44 -5.67 1.95 0.55
N LEU A 45 -6.18 0.72 0.56
CA LEU A 45 -5.84 -0.25 -0.46
C LEU A 45 -6.29 0.20 -1.84
N PHE A 46 -7.50 0.76 -1.94
CA PHE A 46 -7.98 1.29 -3.21
C PHE A 46 -7.07 2.42 -3.71
N ALA A 47 -6.68 3.31 -2.81
CA ALA A 47 -5.80 4.41 -3.18
C ALA A 47 -4.44 3.90 -3.65
N ILE A 48 -3.93 2.87 -3.00
CA ILE A 48 -2.65 2.27 -3.39
C ILE A 48 -2.77 1.58 -4.74
N GLU A 49 -3.86 0.87 -4.98
CA GLU A 49 -4.07 0.23 -6.27
C GLU A 49 -4.07 1.25 -7.40
N ASN A 50 -4.69 2.40 -7.16
CA ASN A 50 -4.71 3.48 -8.14
C ASN A 50 -3.34 4.13 -8.31
N GLU A 51 -2.64 4.33 -7.20
CA GLU A 51 -1.33 4.99 -7.24
C GLU A 51 -0.30 4.18 -8.01
N PHE A 52 -0.31 2.87 -7.82
CA PHE A 52 0.68 1.99 -8.43
C PHE A 52 0.15 1.21 -9.63
N ASN A 53 -1.12 1.40 -9.95
CA ASN A 53 -1.77 0.71 -11.07
C ASN A 53 -1.62 -0.80 -10.94
N ILE A 54 -1.96 -1.32 -9.78
CA ILE A 54 -1.89 -2.74 -9.47
C ILE A 54 -3.23 -3.18 -8.90
N ASN A 55 -3.41 -4.49 -8.81
CA ASN A 55 -4.57 -5.08 -8.17
C ASN A 55 -4.11 -5.94 -7.01
N ILE A 56 -4.60 -5.64 -5.81
CA ILE A 56 -4.24 -6.38 -4.61
C ILE A 56 -5.32 -7.41 -4.34
N PRO A 57 -5.00 -8.72 -4.39
CA PRO A 57 -6.01 -9.75 -4.11
C PRO A 57 -6.51 -9.64 -2.69
N ASP A 58 -7.77 -10.00 -2.48
CA ASP A 58 -8.39 -9.96 -1.16
C ASP A 58 -7.60 -10.77 -0.14
N GLU A 59 -7.10 -11.92 -0.55
CA GLU A 59 -6.30 -12.76 0.32
C GLU A 59 -5.07 -12.03 0.85
N SER A 60 -4.39 -11.32 -0.03
CA SER A 60 -3.22 -10.54 0.35
C SER A 60 -3.63 -9.38 1.24
N ALA A 61 -4.75 -8.73 0.90
CA ALA A 61 -5.23 -7.59 1.67
C ALA A 61 -5.49 -7.96 3.13
N GLN A 62 -6.02 -9.15 3.37
CA GLN A 62 -6.34 -9.58 4.72
C GLN A 62 -5.11 -9.77 5.61
N SER A 63 -3.96 -9.98 5.02
CA SER A 63 -2.73 -10.18 5.79
C SER A 63 -1.98 -8.89 6.04
N LEU A 64 -2.44 -7.78 5.49
CA LEU A 64 -1.76 -6.48 5.65
C LEU A 64 -2.18 -5.82 6.96
N ARG A 65 -1.24 -5.67 7.87
CA ARG A 65 -1.50 -5.11 9.19
C ARG A 65 -0.62 -3.91 9.53
N SER A 66 0.44 -3.72 8.75
CA SER A 66 1.38 -2.64 8.99
C SER A 66 1.76 -1.99 7.67
N VAL A 67 2.38 -0.83 7.79
CA VAL A 67 2.88 -0.14 6.60
C VAL A 67 3.90 -1.01 5.87
N ARG A 68 4.76 -1.70 6.63
CA ARG A 68 5.76 -2.59 6.04
C ARG A 68 5.11 -3.71 5.24
N ASP A 69 4.03 -4.29 5.76
CA ASP A 69 3.30 -5.34 5.04
C ASP A 69 2.82 -4.85 3.69
N VAL A 70 2.31 -3.62 3.64
CA VAL A 70 1.85 -3.02 2.40
C VAL A 70 3.01 -2.83 1.44
N ILE A 71 4.12 -2.28 1.93
CA ILE A 71 5.31 -2.05 1.12
C ILE A 71 5.81 -3.37 0.52
N ASP A 72 5.94 -4.38 1.37
CA ASP A 72 6.43 -5.69 0.92
C ASP A 72 5.47 -6.33 -0.08
N GLY A 73 4.17 -6.21 0.17
CA GLY A 73 3.17 -6.74 -0.74
C GLY A 73 3.22 -6.09 -2.11
N ILE A 74 3.35 -4.76 -2.13
CA ILE A 74 3.46 -4.03 -3.39
C ILE A 74 4.75 -4.41 -4.11
N ALA A 75 5.85 -4.50 -3.38
CA ALA A 75 7.13 -4.87 -3.95
C ALA A 75 7.04 -6.23 -4.65
N LYS A 76 6.38 -7.19 -4.04
CA LYS A 76 6.18 -8.50 -4.63
C LYS A 76 5.34 -8.44 -5.89
N LEU A 77 4.28 -7.66 -5.87
CA LEU A 77 3.43 -7.52 -7.04
C LEU A 77 4.17 -6.87 -8.20
N LEU A 78 4.98 -5.87 -7.91
CA LEU A 78 5.77 -5.21 -8.94
C LEU A 78 6.85 -6.13 -9.48
N GLU A 79 7.48 -6.92 -8.63
CA GLU A 79 8.49 -7.88 -9.05
C GLU A 79 7.91 -8.97 -9.95
N SER A 80 6.68 -9.40 -9.66
CA SER A 80 6.03 -10.41 -10.48
C SER A 80 5.46 -9.84 -11.78
N GLY A 81 5.60 -8.54 -11.97
CA GLY A 81 5.10 -7.88 -13.16
C GLY A 81 3.60 -7.66 -13.17
N GLN A 82 2.98 -7.73 -12.01
CA GLN A 82 1.54 -7.61 -11.89
C GLN A 82 1.00 -6.31 -12.51
N GLY A 83 1.65 -5.21 -12.19
CA GLY A 83 1.27 -3.92 -12.75
C GLY A 83 1.48 -3.84 -14.25
N ASN A 84 2.54 -4.45 -14.73
CA ASN A 84 2.82 -4.51 -16.16
C ASN A 84 1.93 -5.52 -16.86
N GLN A 85 1.58 -6.56 -16.16
CA GLN A 85 0.79 -7.63 -16.71
C GLN A 85 -0.59 -7.15 -17.17
N ALA A 86 -1.13 -6.18 -16.48
CA ALA A 86 -2.40 -5.60 -16.86
C ALA A 86 -2.33 -5.04 -18.29
N ALA A 87 -1.20 -4.48 -18.64
CA ALA A 87 -0.99 -3.94 -19.99
C ALA A 87 -0.66 -5.06 -20.99
N VAL A 88 0.08 -6.05 -20.51
CA VAL A 88 0.54 -7.13 -21.39
C VAL A 88 -0.59 -8.06 -21.77
N SER A 89 -1.46 -8.33 -20.84
CA SER A 89 -2.55 -9.27 -21.09
C SER A 89 -3.61 -8.69 -22.00
N ALA A 90 -3.49 -7.45 -22.32
CA ALA A 90 -4.44 -6.79 -23.21
C ALA A 90 -4.29 -7.26 -24.66
#